data_82e55a43d9ab324077f71fd39f5670b2
#
_entry.id   82e55a43d9ab324077f71fd39f5670b2
#
_cell.length_a   1.000
_cell.length_b   1.000
_cell.length_c   1.000
_cell.angle_alpha   90.00
_cell.angle_beta   90.00
_cell.angle_gamma   90.00
#
_symmetry.space_group_name_H-M   'P 1'
#
loop_
_entity.id
_entity.type
_entity.pdbx_description
1 polymer ?
#
loop_
_entity_poly.entity_id
_entity_poly.type
_entity_poly.pdbx_seq_one_letter_code
_entity_poly.pdbx_strand_id
1 'polypeptide(L)'
;MPSSFSWDEPEGLAARGTLIVLAGRGEHGGVYERFGRRLAFDAYRVRALGDASDDPAVLDEAAKLLADESLPGPKVLVGSDTGALYAARLAAEHPPGVDALILVGLPTSPWTSGSWEAEVEARTGCPTHQGRLANDPDFRRGALDSLPEPLELHLDRVQVPVLALHGKDDTVSPVDKALAAYAGVRTYAGVRTVLFDGGRHDVLNDALHRTVAASVVLFLERLRLSPDLPLIAEERA
;
A
#
# COMPACT_ATOMS: atom_id res chain seq x y z
N MET A 1 8.84 -20.11 4.21
CA MET A 1 9.50 -18.86 3.75
C MET A 1 8.38 -17.96 3.27
N PRO A 2 8.23 -16.72 3.76
CA PRO A 2 7.29 -15.82 3.16
C PRO A 2 7.60 -15.73 1.66
N SER A 3 6.60 -16.01 0.82
CA SER A 3 6.77 -15.93 -0.63
C SER A 3 6.80 -14.46 -1.02
N SER A 4 7.98 -13.90 -1.24
CA SER A 4 8.12 -12.58 -1.82
C SER A 4 7.96 -12.66 -3.34
N PHE A 5 7.23 -11.71 -3.91
CA PHE A 5 7.07 -11.54 -5.35
C PHE A 5 7.84 -10.31 -5.80
N SER A 6 8.49 -10.40 -6.95
CA SER A 6 9.36 -9.37 -7.45
C SER A 6 9.03 -9.02 -8.90
N TRP A 7 9.01 -7.73 -9.19
CA TRP A 7 8.90 -7.20 -10.55
C TRP A 7 9.95 -6.11 -10.72
N ASP A 8 10.81 -6.29 -11.70
CA ASP A 8 11.90 -5.38 -12.00
C ASP A 8 11.63 -4.61 -13.30
N GLU A 9 12.35 -3.54 -13.49
CA GLU A 9 12.32 -2.71 -14.69
C GLU A 9 12.60 -3.52 -15.95
N PRO A 10 12.03 -3.12 -17.11
CA PRO A 10 12.37 -3.71 -18.39
C PRO A 10 13.88 -3.61 -18.69
N GLU A 11 14.40 -4.62 -19.40
CA GLU A 11 15.80 -4.66 -19.81
C GLU A 11 16.22 -3.37 -20.53
N GLY A 12 17.38 -2.86 -20.17
CA GLY A 12 17.94 -1.63 -20.75
C GLY A 12 17.45 -0.33 -20.11
N LEU A 13 16.53 -0.38 -19.15
CA LEU A 13 16.13 0.78 -18.38
C LEU A 13 16.90 0.85 -17.04
N ALA A 14 17.17 2.07 -16.59
CA ALA A 14 17.69 2.30 -15.25
C ALA A 14 16.52 2.34 -14.26
N ALA A 15 16.62 1.56 -13.18
CA ALA A 15 15.63 1.58 -12.12
C ALA A 15 15.54 2.96 -11.45
N ARG A 16 14.32 3.40 -11.16
CA ARG A 16 13.99 4.74 -10.64
C ARG A 16 13.75 4.77 -9.14
N GLY A 17 13.66 3.62 -8.51
CA GLY A 17 13.39 3.44 -7.08
C GLY A 17 12.82 2.07 -6.79
N THR A 18 12.56 1.79 -5.52
CA THR A 18 12.02 0.50 -5.06
C THR A 18 10.81 0.69 -4.17
N LEU A 19 9.73 -0.07 -4.45
CA LEU A 19 8.56 -0.16 -3.60
C LEU A 19 8.57 -1.51 -2.87
N ILE A 20 8.37 -1.49 -1.55
CA ILE A 20 8.24 -2.67 -0.71
C ILE A 20 6.79 -2.70 -0.22
N VAL A 21 6.01 -3.68 -0.71
CA VAL A 21 4.57 -3.78 -0.46
C VAL A 21 4.31 -4.79 0.66
N LEU A 22 3.63 -4.35 1.71
CA LEU A 22 3.08 -5.18 2.77
C LEU A 22 1.60 -5.43 2.46
N ALA A 23 1.25 -6.70 2.29
CA ALA A 23 -0.09 -7.10 1.91
C ALA A 23 -1.13 -6.88 3.02
N GLY A 24 -2.39 -6.82 2.62
CA GLY A 24 -3.54 -6.80 3.52
C GLY A 24 -3.86 -8.16 4.10
N ARG A 25 -4.85 -8.18 4.99
CA ARG A 25 -5.32 -9.39 5.67
C ARG A 25 -5.72 -10.49 4.68
N GLY A 26 -5.13 -11.66 4.86
CA GLY A 26 -5.40 -12.83 4.05
C GLY A 26 -4.78 -12.81 2.66
N GLU A 27 -4.01 -11.79 2.32
CA GLU A 27 -3.38 -11.63 1.02
C GLU A 27 -1.92 -12.09 1.05
N HIS A 28 -1.43 -12.54 -0.08
CA HIS A 28 -0.02 -12.80 -0.32
C HIS A 28 0.52 -11.83 -1.38
N GLY A 29 1.84 -11.70 -1.49
CA GLY A 29 2.46 -10.75 -2.41
C GLY A 29 2.02 -10.87 -3.87
N GLY A 30 1.63 -12.08 -4.32
CA GLY A 30 1.13 -12.33 -5.67
C GLY A 30 -0.18 -11.61 -6.01
N VAL A 31 -1.01 -11.27 -5.02
CA VAL A 31 -2.25 -10.49 -5.21
C VAL A 31 -1.94 -9.15 -5.90
N TYR A 32 -0.76 -8.60 -5.65
CA TYR A 32 -0.30 -7.29 -6.17
C TYR A 32 0.38 -7.37 -7.54
N GLU A 33 0.31 -8.50 -8.26
CA GLU A 33 0.96 -8.67 -9.56
C GLU A 33 0.62 -7.55 -10.56
N ARG A 34 -0.65 -7.16 -10.66
CA ARG A 34 -1.10 -6.11 -11.59
C ARG A 34 -0.47 -4.75 -11.26
N PHE A 35 -0.44 -4.41 -9.98
CA PHE A 35 0.20 -3.19 -9.47
C PHE A 35 1.72 -3.26 -9.69
N GLY A 36 2.36 -4.36 -9.28
CA GLY A 36 3.81 -4.56 -9.40
C GLY A 36 4.30 -4.47 -10.85
N ARG A 37 3.64 -5.18 -11.78
CA ARG A 37 3.96 -5.10 -13.21
C ARG A 37 3.78 -3.70 -13.79
N ARG A 38 2.74 -2.98 -13.36
CA ARG A 38 2.50 -1.62 -13.81
C ARG A 38 3.63 -0.68 -13.39
N LEU A 39 4.03 -0.72 -12.13
CA LEU A 39 5.11 0.13 -11.61
C LEU A 39 6.47 -0.27 -12.20
N ALA A 40 6.71 -1.58 -12.38
CA ALA A 40 7.92 -2.07 -13.04
C ALA A 40 8.05 -1.54 -14.49
N PHE A 41 6.92 -1.43 -15.22
CA PHE A 41 6.92 -0.84 -16.56
C PHE A 41 7.33 0.65 -16.56
N ASP A 42 7.04 1.37 -15.47
CA ASP A 42 7.49 2.74 -15.24
C ASP A 42 8.90 2.79 -14.57
N ALA A 43 9.66 1.68 -14.65
CA ALA A 43 11.02 1.46 -14.15
C ALA A 43 11.18 1.53 -12.62
N TYR A 44 10.14 1.22 -11.85
CA TYR A 44 10.25 1.03 -10.42
C TYR A 44 10.32 -0.45 -10.07
N ARG A 45 11.29 -0.86 -9.26
CA ARG A 45 11.33 -2.22 -8.70
C ARG A 45 10.24 -2.40 -7.65
N VAL A 46 9.54 -3.51 -7.67
CA VAL A 46 8.51 -3.82 -6.68
C VAL A 46 8.83 -5.15 -6.02
N ARG A 47 8.76 -5.15 -4.68
CA ARG A 47 8.92 -6.32 -3.82
C ARG A 47 7.64 -6.43 -2.99
N ALA A 48 6.78 -7.39 -3.30
CA ALA A 48 5.54 -7.58 -2.57
C ALA A 48 5.65 -8.76 -1.61
N LEU A 49 5.39 -8.50 -0.36
CA LEU A 49 5.43 -9.43 0.76
C LEU A 49 4.00 -9.86 1.13
N GLY A 50 3.88 -10.87 1.99
CA GLY A 50 2.60 -11.35 2.48
C GLY A 50 2.01 -10.51 3.61
N ASP A 51 0.97 -11.06 4.22
CA ASP A 51 0.25 -10.50 5.36
C ASP A 51 1.09 -10.62 6.64
N ALA A 52 1.58 -9.50 7.16
CA ALA A 52 2.37 -9.44 8.39
C ALA A 52 1.55 -9.77 9.66
N SER A 53 0.22 -9.74 9.59
CA SER A 53 -0.64 -10.16 10.70
C SER A 53 -0.70 -11.69 10.84
N ASP A 54 -0.42 -12.41 9.77
CA ASP A 54 -0.37 -13.87 9.73
C ASP A 54 1.06 -14.41 9.96
N ASP A 55 2.05 -13.74 9.37
CA ASP A 55 3.47 -14.11 9.51
C ASP A 55 4.33 -12.86 9.86
N PRO A 56 4.69 -12.70 11.15
CA PRO A 56 5.54 -11.59 11.59
C PRO A 56 6.91 -11.52 10.90
N ALA A 57 7.44 -12.64 10.34
CA ALA A 57 8.71 -12.65 9.62
C ALA A 57 8.69 -11.74 8.36
N VAL A 58 7.50 -11.38 7.88
CA VAL A 58 7.31 -10.39 6.81
C VAL A 58 7.94 -9.04 7.17
N LEU A 59 7.89 -8.61 8.43
CA LEU A 59 8.48 -7.34 8.87
C LEU A 59 10.01 -7.39 8.87
N ASP A 60 10.60 -8.52 9.26
CA ASP A 60 12.05 -8.74 9.20
C ASP A 60 12.53 -8.72 7.74
N GLU A 61 11.74 -9.31 6.83
CA GLU A 61 12.06 -9.28 5.40
C GLU A 61 11.94 -7.87 4.81
N ALA A 62 10.90 -7.12 5.18
CA ALA A 62 10.77 -5.71 4.79
C ALA A 62 11.96 -4.88 5.27
N ALA A 63 12.41 -5.07 6.52
CA ALA A 63 13.58 -4.38 7.07
C ALA A 63 14.87 -4.74 6.31
N LYS A 64 15.08 -6.00 5.92
CA LYS A 64 16.22 -6.43 5.09
C LYS A 64 16.19 -5.78 3.71
N LEU A 65 15.03 -5.73 3.04
CA LEU A 65 14.89 -5.07 1.75
C LEU A 65 15.15 -3.55 1.84
N LEU A 66 14.73 -2.90 2.92
CA LEU A 66 15.05 -1.50 3.17
C LEU A 66 16.56 -1.27 3.33
N ALA A 67 17.24 -2.17 4.02
CA ALA A 67 18.68 -2.09 4.26
C ALA A 67 19.54 -2.54 3.06
N ASP A 68 18.95 -3.21 2.05
CA ASP A 68 19.68 -3.73 0.89
C ASP A 68 20.13 -2.60 -0.03
N GLU A 69 21.42 -2.27 0.01
CA GLU A 69 22.05 -1.22 -0.80
C GLU A 69 22.04 -1.52 -2.32
N SER A 70 21.80 -2.77 -2.73
CA SER A 70 21.66 -3.13 -4.15
C SER A 70 20.32 -2.73 -4.75
N LEU A 71 19.32 -2.41 -3.92
CA LEU A 71 18.04 -1.90 -4.34
C LEU A 71 18.09 -0.38 -4.50
N PRO A 72 17.70 0.15 -5.68
CA PRO A 72 17.78 1.58 -5.94
C PRO A 72 16.80 2.39 -5.07
N GLY A 73 17.25 3.54 -4.62
CA GLY A 73 16.40 4.55 -3.98
C GLY A 73 15.69 5.47 -5.00
N PRO A 74 14.64 6.20 -4.58
CA PRO A 74 14.06 6.14 -3.25
C PRO A 74 13.39 4.81 -2.95
N LYS A 75 13.47 4.36 -1.70
CA LYS A 75 12.77 3.16 -1.22
C LYS A 75 11.51 3.56 -0.48
N VAL A 76 10.39 3.02 -0.91
CA VAL A 76 9.06 3.40 -0.43
C VAL A 76 8.35 2.19 0.17
N LEU A 77 7.93 2.31 1.43
CA LEU A 77 7.02 1.34 2.03
C LEU A 77 5.61 1.59 1.51
N VAL A 78 4.95 0.53 1.07
CA VAL A 78 3.54 0.54 0.65
C VAL A 78 2.80 -0.46 1.50
N GLY A 79 1.78 -0.03 2.22
CA GLY A 79 0.93 -0.95 2.98
C GLY A 79 -0.51 -0.87 2.54
N SER A 80 -1.16 -2.02 2.37
CA SER A 80 -2.58 -2.15 2.08
C SER A 80 -3.28 -2.77 3.28
N ASP A 81 -4.45 -2.26 3.68
CA ASP A 81 -5.22 -2.74 4.83
C ASP A 81 -4.34 -2.81 6.10
N THR A 82 -4.22 -3.97 6.77
CA THR A 82 -3.30 -4.15 7.91
C THR A 82 -1.84 -3.91 7.53
N GLY A 83 -1.45 -4.20 6.29
CA GLY A 83 -0.14 -3.83 5.78
C GLY A 83 0.14 -2.33 5.93
N ALA A 84 -0.89 -1.46 5.84
CA ALA A 84 -0.75 -0.03 6.08
C ALA A 84 -0.44 0.30 7.56
N LEU A 85 -1.01 -0.46 8.51
CA LEU A 85 -0.70 -0.33 9.92
C LEU A 85 0.76 -0.69 10.20
N TYR A 86 1.21 -1.84 9.67
CA TYR A 86 2.59 -2.32 9.84
C TYR A 86 3.62 -1.44 9.14
N ALA A 87 3.30 -0.95 7.93
CA ALA A 87 4.17 -0.01 7.22
C ALA A 87 4.33 1.32 7.99
N ALA A 88 3.23 1.84 8.54
CA ALA A 88 3.26 3.05 9.37
C ALA A 88 4.07 2.85 10.65
N ARG A 89 3.89 1.72 11.34
CA ARG A 89 4.67 1.35 12.53
C ARG A 89 6.16 1.26 12.19
N LEU A 90 6.51 0.52 11.14
CA LEU A 90 7.90 0.37 10.72
C LEU A 90 8.52 1.72 10.34
N ALA A 91 7.80 2.58 9.62
CA ALA A 91 8.27 3.93 9.28
C ALA A 91 8.44 4.82 10.54
N ALA A 92 7.60 4.66 11.56
CA ALA A 92 7.70 5.40 12.83
C ALA A 92 8.91 4.99 13.69
N GLU A 93 9.45 3.80 13.48
CA GLU A 93 10.69 3.30 14.10
C GLU A 93 11.96 3.86 13.41
N HIS A 94 11.79 4.64 12.33
CA HIS A 94 12.88 5.29 11.57
C HIS A 94 13.97 4.34 11.08
N PRO A 95 13.66 3.20 10.46
CA PRO A 95 14.68 2.32 9.96
C PRO A 95 15.45 2.98 8.81
N PRO A 96 16.74 2.67 8.64
CA PRO A 96 17.51 3.12 7.47
C PRO A 96 16.83 2.70 6.18
N GLY A 97 16.81 3.58 5.18
CA GLY A 97 16.33 3.26 3.83
C GLY A 97 14.83 3.46 3.60
N VAL A 98 14.06 4.05 4.53
CA VAL A 98 12.70 4.48 4.26
C VAL A 98 12.70 5.93 3.81
N ASP A 99 12.41 6.18 2.53
CA ASP A 99 12.35 7.53 1.96
C ASP A 99 10.92 8.10 1.91
N ALA A 100 9.90 7.23 1.86
CA ALA A 100 8.49 7.63 1.89
C ALA A 100 7.57 6.46 2.28
N LEU A 101 6.31 6.78 2.57
CA LEU A 101 5.26 5.84 2.96
C LEU A 101 4.02 6.02 2.08
N ILE A 102 3.44 4.92 1.63
CA ILE A 102 2.13 4.89 0.96
C ILE A 102 1.17 4.04 1.80
N LEU A 103 0.09 4.64 2.26
CA LEU A 103 -0.96 3.99 3.06
C LEU A 103 -2.20 3.80 2.21
N VAL A 104 -2.70 2.58 2.11
CA VAL A 104 -3.84 2.21 1.26
C VAL A 104 -4.89 1.52 2.10
N GLY A 105 -6.13 2.02 2.10
CA GLY A 105 -7.23 1.40 2.83
C GLY A 105 -6.92 1.17 4.31
N LEU A 106 -6.31 2.15 5.00
CA LEU A 106 -5.89 2.03 6.40
C LEU A 106 -7.08 1.62 7.28
N PRO A 107 -7.07 0.45 7.94
CA PRO A 107 -8.19 0.01 8.76
C PRO A 107 -8.28 0.86 10.04
N THR A 108 -9.49 1.31 10.36
CA THR A 108 -9.76 2.22 11.48
C THR A 108 -10.68 1.63 12.55
N SER A 109 -11.32 0.50 12.23
CA SER A 109 -12.21 -0.21 13.15
C SER A 109 -12.38 -1.66 12.72
N PRO A 110 -12.78 -2.56 13.62
CA PRO A 110 -13.21 -3.91 13.25
C PRO A 110 -14.35 -3.85 12.23
N TRP A 111 -14.33 -4.81 11.31
CA TRP A 111 -15.34 -5.00 10.29
C TRP A 111 -15.66 -6.50 10.19
N THR A 112 -16.89 -6.85 9.82
CA THR A 112 -17.34 -8.24 9.70
C THR A 112 -18.13 -8.42 8.41
N SER A 113 -17.69 -9.38 7.59
CA SER A 113 -18.29 -9.66 6.29
C SER A 113 -19.63 -10.38 6.37
N GLY A 114 -19.72 -11.31 7.30
CA GLY A 114 -20.84 -12.27 7.37
C GLY A 114 -20.84 -13.33 6.28
N SER A 115 -20.20 -13.11 5.11
CA SER A 115 -20.05 -14.08 4.03
C SER A 115 -18.85 -13.76 3.15
N TRP A 116 -18.40 -14.78 2.38
CA TRP A 116 -17.33 -14.60 1.40
C TRP A 116 -17.67 -13.59 0.30
N GLU A 117 -18.91 -13.64 -0.19
CA GLU A 117 -19.40 -12.74 -1.23
C GLU A 117 -19.36 -11.28 -0.76
N ALA A 118 -19.78 -11.04 0.49
CA ALA A 118 -19.74 -9.69 1.08
C ALA A 118 -18.28 -9.22 1.31
N GLU A 119 -17.37 -10.13 1.70
CA GLU A 119 -15.94 -9.80 1.82
C GLU A 119 -15.35 -9.40 0.47
N VAL A 120 -15.57 -10.19 -0.59
CA VAL A 120 -15.08 -9.88 -1.93
C VAL A 120 -15.64 -8.55 -2.43
N GLU A 121 -16.93 -8.32 -2.21
CA GLU A 121 -17.58 -7.08 -2.60
C GLU A 121 -17.01 -5.88 -1.85
N ALA A 122 -16.72 -5.99 -0.56
CA ALA A 122 -16.11 -4.93 0.22
C ALA A 122 -14.67 -4.62 -0.22
N ARG A 123 -13.90 -5.66 -0.59
CA ARG A 123 -12.53 -5.49 -1.07
C ARG A 123 -12.47 -4.76 -2.41
N THR A 124 -13.28 -5.16 -3.39
CA THR A 124 -13.12 -4.65 -4.76
C THR A 124 -14.39 -4.72 -5.60
N GLY A 125 -14.63 -3.69 -6.41
CA GLY A 125 -15.64 -3.67 -7.48
C GLY A 125 -15.13 -4.18 -8.82
N CYS A 126 -13.84 -4.58 -8.93
CA CYS A 126 -13.25 -5.07 -10.17
C CYS A 126 -13.58 -6.56 -10.41
N PRO A 127 -14.39 -6.93 -11.44
CA PRO A 127 -14.76 -8.34 -11.67
C PRO A 127 -13.56 -9.25 -11.90
N THR A 128 -12.51 -8.74 -12.56
CA THR A 128 -11.28 -9.50 -12.80
C THR A 128 -10.58 -9.81 -11.48
N HIS A 129 -10.52 -8.87 -10.56
CA HIS A 129 -9.89 -9.09 -9.26
C HIS A 129 -10.76 -9.98 -8.36
N GLN A 130 -12.08 -9.80 -8.36
CA GLN A 130 -13.01 -10.71 -7.67
C GLN A 130 -12.82 -12.15 -8.12
N GLY A 131 -12.74 -12.38 -9.46
CA GLY A 131 -12.47 -13.70 -10.01
C GLY A 131 -11.10 -14.26 -9.62
N ARG A 132 -10.09 -13.41 -9.52
CA ARG A 132 -8.76 -13.80 -9.03
C ARG A 132 -8.82 -14.28 -7.57
N LEU A 133 -9.39 -13.48 -6.67
CA LEU A 133 -9.52 -13.85 -5.25
C LEU A 133 -10.35 -15.12 -5.06
N ALA A 134 -11.41 -15.30 -5.85
CA ALA A 134 -12.25 -16.50 -5.77
C ALA A 134 -11.54 -17.79 -6.17
N ASN A 135 -10.54 -17.73 -7.06
CA ASN A 135 -9.81 -18.89 -7.59
C ASN A 135 -8.38 -19.01 -7.03
N ASP A 136 -7.96 -18.13 -6.15
CA ASP A 136 -6.62 -18.16 -5.57
C ASP A 136 -6.59 -19.08 -4.35
N PRO A 137 -5.85 -20.22 -4.41
CA PRO A 137 -5.79 -21.17 -3.31
C PRO A 137 -4.99 -20.67 -2.11
N ASP A 138 -4.11 -19.66 -2.31
CA ASP A 138 -3.25 -19.09 -1.29
C ASP A 138 -3.90 -17.88 -0.61
N PHE A 139 -5.05 -17.42 -1.11
CA PHE A 139 -5.83 -16.35 -0.51
C PHE A 139 -6.65 -16.85 0.68
N ARG A 140 -6.50 -16.23 1.85
CA ARG A 140 -7.24 -16.62 3.06
C ARG A 140 -8.55 -15.84 3.19
N ARG A 141 -9.65 -16.53 2.89
CA ARG A 141 -11.01 -16.00 2.98
C ARG A 141 -11.42 -15.75 4.43
N GLY A 142 -12.25 -14.75 4.68
CA GLY A 142 -12.73 -14.37 6.01
C GLY A 142 -11.70 -13.58 6.82
N ALA A 143 -10.55 -13.26 6.25
CA ALA A 143 -9.49 -12.58 6.98
C ALA A 143 -9.84 -11.14 7.38
N LEU A 144 -10.72 -10.46 6.65
CA LEU A 144 -11.19 -9.12 7.02
C LEU A 144 -11.97 -9.09 8.35
N ASP A 145 -12.54 -10.22 8.78
CA ASP A 145 -13.28 -10.31 10.04
C ASP A 145 -12.39 -10.25 11.28
N SER A 146 -11.07 -10.38 11.10
CA SER A 146 -10.08 -10.42 12.17
C SER A 146 -9.11 -9.25 12.04
N LEU A 147 -9.44 -8.13 12.66
CA LEU A 147 -8.46 -7.04 12.82
C LEU A 147 -7.52 -7.42 13.97
N PRO A 148 -6.19 -7.41 13.77
CA PRO A 148 -5.23 -7.57 14.86
C PRO A 148 -5.51 -6.56 15.99
N GLU A 149 -5.15 -6.93 17.23
CA GLU A 149 -5.19 -6.00 18.37
C GLU A 149 -4.68 -4.62 17.92
N PRO A 150 -5.33 -3.52 18.41
CA PRO A 150 -5.05 -2.20 17.90
C PRO A 150 -3.56 -1.92 18.00
N LEU A 151 -2.90 -1.92 16.85
CA LEU A 151 -1.55 -1.41 16.73
C LEU A 151 -1.63 0.07 17.09
N GLU A 152 -0.91 0.48 18.12
CA GLU A 152 -0.73 1.90 18.37
C GLU A 152 -0.13 2.52 17.11
N LEU A 153 -0.97 3.23 16.37
CA LEU A 153 -0.56 3.95 15.18
C LEU A 153 0.20 5.19 15.61
N HIS A 154 1.52 5.06 15.76
CA HIS A 154 2.38 6.21 16.01
C HIS A 154 2.58 7.05 14.74
N LEU A 155 1.46 7.41 14.07
CA LEU A 155 1.49 8.22 12.86
C LEU A 155 2.14 9.60 13.10
N ASP A 156 2.07 10.10 14.32
CA ASP A 156 2.73 11.32 14.78
C ASP A 156 4.26 11.22 14.79
N ARG A 157 4.81 10.00 14.78
CA ARG A 157 6.26 9.74 14.73
C ARG A 157 6.79 9.51 13.31
N VAL A 158 5.93 9.34 12.31
CA VAL A 158 6.34 9.19 10.92
C VAL A 158 6.97 10.50 10.45
N GLN A 159 8.23 10.45 9.99
CA GLN A 159 8.99 11.64 9.57
C GLN A 159 9.17 11.75 8.06
N VAL A 160 8.85 10.70 7.31
CA VAL A 160 8.96 10.68 5.85
C VAL A 160 7.68 11.19 5.18
N PRO A 161 7.75 11.65 3.90
CA PRO A 161 6.57 12.00 3.13
C PRO A 161 5.56 10.86 3.06
N VAL A 162 4.26 11.18 3.16
CA VAL A 162 3.18 10.19 3.14
C VAL A 162 2.19 10.46 2.02
N LEU A 163 1.87 9.43 1.25
CA LEU A 163 0.72 9.37 0.34
C LEU A 163 -0.33 8.44 0.94
N ALA A 164 -1.53 8.95 1.19
CA ALA A 164 -2.68 8.15 1.60
C ALA A 164 -3.65 7.96 0.43
N LEU A 165 -4.00 6.72 0.12
CA LEU A 165 -4.92 6.34 -0.96
C LEU A 165 -6.14 5.67 -0.36
N HIS A 166 -7.34 6.17 -0.65
CA HIS A 166 -8.55 5.66 -0.01
C HIS A 166 -9.75 5.67 -0.95
N GLY A 167 -10.55 4.60 -0.93
CA GLY A 167 -11.80 4.54 -1.66
C GLY A 167 -12.91 5.28 -0.91
N LYS A 168 -13.72 6.08 -1.60
CA LYS A 168 -14.86 6.75 -0.95
C LYS A 168 -15.97 5.77 -0.56
N ASP A 169 -16.07 4.65 -1.27
CA ASP A 169 -17.07 3.61 -1.02
C ASP A 169 -16.49 2.44 -0.17
N ASP A 170 -15.37 2.71 0.53
CA ASP A 170 -14.76 1.75 1.45
C ASP A 170 -15.64 1.55 2.69
N THR A 171 -16.28 0.38 2.77
CA THR A 171 -17.12 -0.02 3.90
C THR A 171 -16.34 -0.67 5.03
N VAL A 172 -15.13 -1.17 4.75
CA VAL A 172 -14.23 -1.78 5.75
C VAL A 172 -13.58 -0.72 6.62
N SER A 173 -13.14 0.36 5.99
CA SER A 173 -12.56 1.53 6.66
C SER A 173 -13.25 2.79 6.16
N PRO A 174 -14.32 3.26 6.82
CA PRO A 174 -15.05 4.45 6.38
C PRO A 174 -14.14 5.67 6.22
N VAL A 175 -14.30 6.38 5.10
CA VAL A 175 -13.42 7.46 4.68
C VAL A 175 -13.23 8.55 5.73
N ASP A 176 -14.28 8.91 6.47
CA ASP A 176 -14.19 9.95 7.51
C ASP A 176 -13.26 9.54 8.66
N LYS A 177 -13.30 8.26 9.04
CA LYS A 177 -12.41 7.72 10.08
C LYS A 177 -10.97 7.65 9.58
N ALA A 178 -10.76 7.25 8.32
CA ALA A 178 -9.44 7.21 7.72
C ALA A 178 -8.82 8.62 7.62
N LEU A 179 -9.60 9.62 7.19
CA LEU A 179 -9.16 11.02 7.14
C LEU A 179 -8.78 11.56 8.52
N ALA A 180 -9.55 11.20 9.57
CA ALA A 180 -9.22 11.57 10.94
C ALA A 180 -7.90 10.95 11.41
N ALA A 181 -7.62 9.68 11.03
CA ALA A 181 -6.36 9.02 11.31
C ALA A 181 -5.19 9.68 10.57
N TYR A 182 -5.35 9.99 9.29
CA TYR A 182 -4.31 10.66 8.49
C TYR A 182 -3.98 12.06 9.00
N ALA A 183 -4.94 12.78 9.58
CA ALA A 183 -4.69 14.07 10.20
C ALA A 183 -3.73 14.02 11.42
N GLY A 184 -3.52 12.82 11.99
CA GLY A 184 -2.53 12.57 13.04
C GLY A 184 -1.08 12.54 12.56
N VAL A 185 -0.84 12.37 11.26
CA VAL A 185 0.51 12.33 10.69
C VAL A 185 1.11 13.73 10.64
N ARG A 186 2.28 13.90 11.25
CA ARG A 186 2.96 15.21 11.38
C ARG A 186 4.32 15.20 10.69
N THR A 187 4.35 14.97 9.39
CA THR A 187 5.59 15.07 8.61
C THR A 187 5.81 16.50 8.12
N TYR A 188 7.06 16.85 7.84
CA TYR A 188 7.40 18.17 7.25
C TYR A 188 6.77 18.37 5.85
N ALA A 189 6.59 17.29 5.06
CA ALA A 189 5.93 17.34 3.75
C ALA A 189 4.40 17.20 3.84
N GLY A 190 3.87 16.91 5.04
CA GLY A 190 2.45 16.62 5.25
C GLY A 190 2.01 15.29 4.66
N VAL A 191 0.73 14.99 4.78
CA VAL A 191 0.08 13.87 4.12
C VAL A 191 -0.62 14.36 2.87
N ARG A 192 -0.33 13.70 1.74
CA ARG A 192 -1.12 13.86 0.52
C ARG A 192 -2.16 12.77 0.48
N THR A 193 -3.43 13.14 0.53
CA THR A 193 -4.53 12.19 0.47
C THR A 193 -5.20 12.26 -0.90
N VAL A 194 -5.39 11.10 -1.53
CA VAL A 194 -6.17 10.95 -2.76
C VAL A 194 -7.35 10.05 -2.47
N LEU A 195 -8.54 10.57 -2.72
CA LEU A 195 -9.80 9.86 -2.56
C LEU A 195 -10.33 9.44 -3.93
N PHE A 196 -10.75 8.18 -4.06
CA PHE A 196 -11.23 7.61 -5.32
C PHE A 196 -12.74 7.42 -5.26
N ASP A 197 -13.49 8.13 -6.12
CA ASP A 197 -14.93 7.98 -6.27
C ASP A 197 -15.29 6.57 -6.76
N GLY A 198 -16.19 5.87 -6.06
CA GLY A 198 -16.53 4.48 -6.35
C GLY A 198 -15.46 3.46 -5.96
N GLY A 199 -14.32 3.93 -5.41
CA GLY A 199 -13.25 3.06 -4.95
C GLY A 199 -13.63 2.33 -3.66
N ARG A 200 -13.35 1.04 -3.60
CA ARG A 200 -13.57 0.18 -2.43
C ARG A 200 -12.28 0.03 -1.62
N HIS A 201 -12.23 -0.97 -0.72
CA HIS A 201 -11.15 -1.09 0.27
C HIS A 201 -9.76 -1.29 -0.37
N ASP A 202 -9.62 -2.23 -1.31
CA ASP A 202 -8.35 -2.50 -2.00
C ASP A 202 -8.24 -1.68 -3.30
N VAL A 203 -8.04 -0.37 -3.19
CA VAL A 203 -7.96 0.51 -4.37
C VAL A 203 -6.81 0.18 -5.31
N LEU A 204 -5.73 -0.49 -4.85
CA LEU A 204 -4.62 -0.92 -5.71
C LEU A 204 -5.07 -1.93 -6.77
N ASN A 205 -6.06 -2.74 -6.43
CA ASN A 205 -6.59 -3.82 -7.28
C ASN A 205 -8.04 -3.60 -7.73
N ASP A 206 -8.64 -2.47 -7.39
CA ASP A 206 -10.02 -2.14 -7.71
C ASP A 206 -10.21 -1.69 -9.17
N ALA A 207 -11.43 -1.32 -9.54
CA ALA A 207 -11.79 -0.85 -10.88
C ALA A 207 -10.94 0.36 -11.33
N LEU A 208 -10.58 1.24 -10.40
CA LEU A 208 -9.77 2.43 -10.64
C LEU A 208 -8.26 2.22 -10.52
N HIS A 209 -7.77 0.98 -10.47
CA HIS A 209 -6.35 0.66 -10.26
C HIS A 209 -5.37 1.41 -11.17
N ARG A 210 -5.78 1.80 -12.38
CA ARG A 210 -4.93 2.57 -13.31
C ARG A 210 -4.74 4.01 -12.84
N THR A 211 -5.81 4.65 -12.37
CA THR A 211 -5.76 6.00 -11.80
C THR A 211 -4.97 5.99 -10.49
N VAL A 212 -5.16 4.95 -9.69
CA VAL A 212 -4.40 4.74 -8.45
C VAL A 212 -2.91 4.62 -8.75
N ALA A 213 -2.52 3.78 -9.71
CA ALA A 213 -1.12 3.63 -10.12
C ALA A 213 -0.53 4.96 -10.67
N ALA A 214 -1.31 5.73 -11.44
CA ALA A 214 -0.88 7.06 -11.92
C ALA A 214 -0.63 8.03 -10.77
N SER A 215 -1.48 8.02 -9.73
CA SER A 215 -1.29 8.82 -8.51
C SER A 215 -0.02 8.42 -7.74
N VAL A 216 0.28 7.12 -7.67
CA VAL A 216 1.52 6.61 -7.10
C VAL A 216 2.73 7.06 -7.91
N VAL A 217 2.70 6.90 -9.25
CA VAL A 217 3.80 7.35 -10.12
C VAL A 217 4.05 8.85 -9.97
N LEU A 218 3.01 9.68 -9.96
CA LEU A 218 3.14 11.12 -9.74
C LEU A 218 3.81 11.43 -8.40
N PHE A 219 3.45 10.74 -7.33
CA PHE A 219 4.08 10.89 -6.01
C PHE A 219 5.56 10.52 -6.07
N LEU A 220 5.89 9.37 -6.68
CA LEU A 220 7.27 8.88 -6.80
C LEU A 220 8.14 9.83 -7.62
N GLU A 221 7.64 10.37 -8.74
CA GLU A 221 8.38 11.32 -9.57
C GLU A 221 8.67 12.63 -8.81
N ARG A 222 7.76 13.08 -7.95
CA ARG A 222 7.97 14.23 -7.08
C ARG A 222 9.01 13.94 -5.99
N LEU A 223 8.92 12.76 -5.36
CA LEU A 223 9.86 12.30 -4.33
C LEU A 223 11.29 12.22 -4.87
N ARG A 224 11.46 11.76 -6.11
CA ARG A 224 12.77 11.69 -6.76
C ARG A 224 13.42 13.06 -7.00
N LEU A 225 12.64 14.11 -7.11
CA LEU A 225 13.16 15.48 -7.22
C LEU A 225 13.55 16.05 -5.86
N SER A 226 12.73 15.86 -4.85
CA SER A 226 12.96 16.30 -3.48
C SER A 226 11.99 15.64 -2.52
N PRO A 227 12.42 15.34 -1.26
CA PRO A 227 11.53 14.91 -0.19
C PRO A 227 10.41 15.93 0.09
N ASP A 228 10.57 17.20 -0.25
CA ASP A 228 9.54 18.26 -0.11
C ASP A 228 8.39 18.11 -1.12
N LEU A 229 8.46 17.13 -2.02
CA LEU A 229 7.44 16.82 -3.02
C LEU A 229 7.02 18.04 -3.86
N PRO A 230 7.92 18.66 -4.63
CA PRO A 230 7.58 19.85 -5.42
C PRO A 230 6.45 19.56 -6.41
N LEU A 231 5.66 20.57 -6.73
CA LEU A 231 4.60 20.45 -7.73
C LEU A 231 5.23 20.36 -9.13
N ILE A 232 4.95 19.24 -9.84
CA ILE A 232 5.47 18.99 -11.21
C ILE A 232 4.37 18.97 -12.26
N ALA A 233 3.11 18.92 -11.85
CA ALA A 233 1.94 19.01 -12.71
C ALA A 233 0.82 19.72 -11.96
N GLU A 234 0.10 20.59 -12.67
CA GLU A 234 -1.05 21.33 -12.16
C GLU A 234 -2.16 21.24 -13.21
N GLU A 235 -3.34 20.84 -12.76
CA GLU A 235 -4.54 20.90 -13.59
C GLU A 235 -5.22 22.25 -13.37
N ARG A 236 -5.52 22.94 -14.47
CA ARG A 236 -6.25 24.22 -14.44
C ARG A 236 -7.54 24.06 -15.26
N ALA A 237 -8.66 24.38 -14.66
CA ALA A 237 -9.96 24.46 -15.31
C ALA A 237 -10.15 25.81 -16.02
#